data_ab1fa52bc21ecf15593acb107341a2be
#
_entry.id   ab1fa52bc21ecf15593acb107341a2be
#
_cell.length_a   1.000
_cell.length_b   1.000
_cell.length_c   1.000
_cell.angle_alpha   90.00
_cell.angle_beta   90.00
_cell.angle_gamma   90.00
#
_symmetry.space_group_name_H-M   'P 1'
#
loop_
_entity.id
_entity.type
_entity.pdbx_description
1 polymer ?
#
loop_
_entity_poly.entity_id
_entity_poly.type
_entity_poly.pdbx_seq_one_letter_code
_entity_poly.pdbx_strand_id
1 'polypeptide(L)'
;EAHEAIRPTDCTKDKVPVEDARQRKMYNLIWRNTMESCMSPCECIGVTASITAPEESVYKYSCEEITFPGWKIVGGYEKTNPIFRFLRKIKNGTVLDYSKIYAKVVLKDTKTHYTEAKLVQMLEDRGIGRPSTFSSLIDKIQERGYVKKEDVKGRKIKCVDFELIGE
;
A
#
# COMPACT_ATOMS: atom_id res chain seq x y z
N GLU A 1 3.16 -22.64 -17.03
CA GLU A 1 4.41 -21.93 -16.69
C GLU A 1 5.57 -22.92 -16.61
N ALA A 2 6.75 -22.52 -17.08
CA ALA A 2 7.93 -23.40 -17.14
C ALA A 2 8.76 -23.37 -15.85
N HIS A 3 8.44 -22.48 -14.90
CA HIS A 3 9.20 -22.25 -13.68
C HIS A 3 8.31 -22.20 -12.46
N GLU A 4 8.81 -22.67 -11.34
CA GLU A 4 8.15 -22.51 -10.04
C GLU A 4 8.34 -21.07 -9.51
N ALA A 5 7.48 -20.67 -8.57
CA ALA A 5 7.59 -19.40 -7.91
C ALA A 5 8.89 -19.30 -7.10
N ILE A 6 9.43 -18.09 -6.99
CA ILE A 6 10.58 -17.81 -6.13
C ILE A 6 10.16 -17.98 -4.67
N ARG A 7 10.80 -18.88 -3.95
CA ARG A 7 10.54 -19.20 -2.55
C ARG A 7 11.84 -19.55 -1.81
N PRO A 8 11.86 -19.49 -0.48
CA PRO A 8 12.98 -20.04 0.29
C PRO A 8 13.13 -21.54 0.06
N THR A 9 14.34 -22.04 0.05
CA THR A 9 14.61 -23.49 0.04
C THR A 9 14.25 -24.15 1.37
N ASP A 10 14.31 -23.39 2.46
CA ASP A 10 13.98 -23.82 3.81
C ASP A 10 13.11 -22.73 4.48
N CYS A 11 11.80 -22.95 4.53
CA CYS A 11 10.85 -22.00 5.11
C CYS A 11 10.92 -21.90 6.64
N THR A 12 11.62 -22.81 7.33
CA THR A 12 11.81 -22.73 8.79
C THR A 12 12.78 -21.63 9.18
N LYS A 13 13.58 -21.14 8.25
CA LYS A 13 14.57 -20.08 8.45
C LYS A 13 13.99 -18.74 8.07
N ASP A 14 13.57 -17.97 9.05
CA ASP A 14 13.12 -16.58 8.86
C ASP A 14 14.28 -15.60 8.60
N LYS A 15 15.51 -15.99 8.95
CA LYS A 15 16.73 -15.21 8.77
C LYS A 15 17.85 -16.05 8.17
N VAL A 16 18.68 -15.39 7.38
CA VAL A 16 19.88 -15.99 6.81
C VAL A 16 21.13 -15.23 7.28
N PRO A 17 22.25 -15.93 7.54
CA PRO A 17 23.52 -15.32 7.97
C PRO A 17 24.24 -14.70 6.77
N VAL A 18 23.68 -13.62 6.21
CA VAL A 18 24.27 -12.89 5.09
C VAL A 18 24.65 -11.49 5.55
N GLU A 19 25.87 -11.05 5.26
CA GLU A 19 26.37 -9.74 5.70
C GLU A 19 25.74 -8.58 4.94
N ASP A 20 25.44 -8.77 3.64
CA ASP A 20 24.84 -7.73 2.81
C ASP A 20 23.39 -7.42 3.23
N ALA A 21 23.15 -6.18 3.59
CA ALA A 21 21.84 -5.68 4.02
C ALA A 21 20.77 -5.77 2.91
N ARG A 22 21.17 -5.65 1.63
CA ARG A 22 20.23 -5.75 0.50
C ARG A 22 19.78 -7.20 0.31
N GLN A 23 20.72 -8.14 0.42
CA GLN A 23 20.40 -9.57 0.33
C GLN A 23 19.51 -10.01 1.50
N ARG A 24 19.78 -9.54 2.73
CA ARG A 24 18.88 -9.79 3.87
C ARG A 24 17.45 -9.28 3.63
N LYS A 25 17.33 -8.05 3.14
CA LYS A 25 16.02 -7.47 2.83
C LYS A 25 15.28 -8.25 1.75
N MET A 26 16.00 -8.68 0.71
CA MET A 26 15.42 -9.50 -0.36
C MET A 26 14.96 -10.86 0.16
N TYR A 27 15.79 -11.55 0.95
CA TYR A 27 15.43 -12.81 1.57
C TYR A 27 14.17 -12.67 2.44
N ASN A 28 14.14 -11.67 3.31
CA ASN A 28 13.00 -11.43 4.18
C ASN A 28 11.71 -11.15 3.38
N LEU A 29 11.80 -10.41 2.27
CA LEU A 29 10.68 -10.16 1.38
C LEU A 29 10.16 -11.47 0.77
N ILE A 30 11.04 -12.30 0.23
CA ILE A 30 10.69 -13.59 -0.38
C ILE A 30 10.09 -14.53 0.67
N TRP A 31 10.74 -14.66 1.81
CA TRP A 31 10.28 -15.51 2.90
C TRP A 31 8.89 -15.10 3.39
N ARG A 32 8.74 -13.81 3.67
CA ARG A 32 7.48 -13.24 4.14
C ARG A 32 6.35 -13.47 3.13
N ASN A 33 6.56 -13.14 1.85
CA ASN A 33 5.55 -13.33 0.81
C ASN A 33 5.17 -14.82 0.67
N THR A 34 6.16 -15.71 0.74
CA THR A 34 5.91 -17.16 0.70
C THR A 34 5.04 -17.60 1.87
N MET A 35 5.40 -17.21 3.09
CA MET A 35 4.64 -17.59 4.28
C MET A 35 3.22 -17.01 4.25
N GLU A 36 3.08 -15.73 3.93
CA GLU A 36 1.78 -15.05 3.83
C GLU A 36 0.88 -15.70 2.78
N SER A 37 1.42 -16.11 1.62
CA SER A 37 0.65 -16.74 0.53
C SER A 37 0.12 -18.13 0.87
N CYS A 38 0.75 -18.83 1.81
CA CYS A 38 0.36 -20.17 2.24
C CYS A 38 -0.56 -20.17 3.48
N MET A 39 -0.87 -19.01 4.05
CA MET A 39 -1.67 -18.91 5.27
C MET A 39 -3.13 -18.58 4.98
N SER A 40 -3.97 -18.82 5.97
CA SER A 40 -5.40 -18.48 5.91
C SER A 40 -5.62 -16.97 5.73
N PRO A 41 -6.72 -16.55 5.10
CA PRO A 41 -7.10 -15.15 5.02
C PRO A 41 -7.22 -14.48 6.40
N CYS A 42 -6.96 -13.18 6.45
CA CYS A 42 -7.24 -12.36 7.60
C CYS A 42 -8.74 -12.03 7.66
N GLU A 43 -9.34 -12.17 8.83
CA GLU A 43 -10.74 -11.79 9.06
C GLU A 43 -10.80 -10.51 9.88
N CYS A 44 -11.60 -9.56 9.42
CA CYS A 44 -11.77 -8.26 10.05
C CYS A 44 -13.26 -7.91 10.19
N ILE A 45 -13.59 -7.18 11.23
CA ILE A 45 -14.90 -6.50 11.35
C ILE A 45 -14.68 -5.02 11.09
N GLY A 46 -15.39 -4.47 10.09
CA GLY A 46 -15.35 -3.06 9.74
C GLY A 46 -16.50 -2.28 10.36
N VAL A 47 -16.23 -1.03 10.72
CA VAL A 47 -17.23 -0.02 11.09
C VAL A 47 -17.00 1.22 10.23
N THR A 48 -18.09 1.75 9.66
CA THR A 48 -18.07 3.01 8.95
C THR A 48 -18.98 3.99 9.66
N ALA A 49 -18.43 5.11 10.08
CA ALA A 49 -19.19 6.25 10.58
C ALA A 49 -19.45 7.24 9.44
N SER A 50 -20.70 7.66 9.32
CA SER A 50 -21.12 8.73 8.43
C SER A 50 -21.56 9.92 9.28
N ILE A 51 -20.92 11.06 9.09
CA ILE A 51 -21.15 12.26 9.87
C ILE A 51 -21.70 13.33 8.92
N THR A 52 -22.82 13.93 9.26
CA THR A 52 -23.42 15.01 8.46
C THR A 52 -22.47 16.20 8.37
N ALA A 53 -22.40 16.79 7.20
CA ALA A 53 -21.59 17.93 6.86
C ALA A 53 -22.45 19.02 6.22
N PRO A 54 -21.98 20.28 6.12
CA PRO A 54 -22.70 21.32 5.40
C PRO A 54 -23.05 20.93 3.97
N GLU A 55 -24.07 21.58 3.40
CA GLU A 55 -24.52 21.38 2.00
C GLU A 55 -24.87 19.93 1.68
N GLU A 56 -25.56 19.24 2.58
CA GLU A 56 -25.97 17.84 2.43
C GLU A 56 -24.80 16.85 2.19
N SER A 57 -23.59 17.30 2.43
CA SER A 57 -22.40 16.46 2.32
C SER A 57 -22.25 15.54 3.52
N VAL A 58 -21.36 14.56 3.41
CA VAL A 58 -21.10 13.57 4.46
C VAL A 58 -19.60 13.33 4.62
N TYR A 59 -19.08 13.48 5.82
CA TYR A 59 -17.78 12.95 6.19
C TYR A 59 -17.90 11.46 6.46
N LYS A 60 -16.98 10.67 5.93
CA LYS A 60 -16.94 9.23 6.17
C LYS A 60 -15.61 8.84 6.80
N TYR A 61 -15.70 8.04 7.82
CA TYR A 61 -14.53 7.41 8.43
C TYR A 61 -14.79 5.92 8.59
N SER A 62 -13.86 5.12 8.10
CA SER A 62 -13.93 3.67 8.21
C SER A 62 -12.71 3.16 8.95
N CYS A 63 -12.93 2.23 9.86
CA CYS A 63 -11.87 1.49 10.52
C CYS A 63 -12.28 0.02 10.72
N GLU A 64 -11.29 -0.82 10.97
CA GLU A 64 -11.48 -2.24 11.17
C GLU A 64 -10.73 -2.74 12.41
N GLU A 65 -11.22 -3.82 12.98
CA GLU A 65 -10.54 -4.58 14.03
C GLU A 65 -10.37 -6.02 13.54
N ILE A 66 -9.17 -6.56 13.71
CA ILE A 66 -8.82 -7.91 13.28
C ILE A 66 -9.40 -8.90 14.27
N THR A 67 -10.26 -9.80 13.79
CA THR A 67 -10.82 -10.91 14.58
C THR A 67 -9.98 -12.18 14.48
N PHE A 68 -9.46 -12.45 13.29
CA PHE A 68 -8.51 -13.52 13.05
C PHE A 68 -7.36 -13.01 12.18
N PRO A 69 -6.11 -13.07 12.65
CA PRO A 69 -5.00 -12.42 11.97
C PRO A 69 -4.62 -13.09 10.65
N GLY A 70 -4.80 -14.40 10.51
CA GLY A 70 -4.42 -15.13 9.32
C GLY A 70 -2.98 -14.80 8.89
N TRP A 71 -2.77 -14.51 7.61
CA TRP A 71 -1.47 -14.19 7.04
C TRP A 71 -0.79 -12.94 7.66
N LYS A 72 -1.55 -12.01 8.23
CA LYS A 72 -0.98 -10.79 8.85
C LYS A 72 -0.07 -11.08 10.04
N ILE A 73 -0.15 -12.29 10.63
CA ILE A 73 0.71 -12.66 11.77
C ILE A 73 2.21 -12.65 11.40
N VAL A 74 2.53 -12.91 10.13
CA VAL A 74 3.92 -12.95 9.63
C VAL A 74 4.57 -11.57 9.68
N GLY A 75 3.85 -10.54 9.28
CA GLY A 75 4.33 -9.16 9.29
C GLY A 75 4.10 -8.39 10.59
N GLY A 76 3.38 -8.99 11.52
CA GLY A 76 2.87 -8.34 12.71
C GLY A 76 1.57 -7.57 12.45
N TYR A 77 0.73 -7.43 13.46
CA TYR A 77 -0.53 -6.70 13.38
C TYR A 77 -0.90 -6.10 14.74
N GLU A 78 -1.67 -5.02 14.70
CA GLU A 78 -2.27 -4.44 15.90
C GLU A 78 -3.56 -5.18 16.24
N LYS A 79 -3.60 -5.80 17.43
CA LYS A 79 -4.75 -6.60 17.88
C LYS A 79 -5.97 -5.76 18.21
N THR A 80 -5.78 -4.51 18.63
CA THR A 80 -6.85 -3.66 19.11
C THR A 80 -6.81 -2.29 18.46
N ASN A 81 -7.97 -1.82 17.99
CA ASN A 81 -8.13 -0.49 17.45
C ASN A 81 -9.00 0.35 18.42
N PRO A 82 -8.42 1.32 19.14
CA PRO A 82 -9.18 2.15 20.09
C PRO A 82 -10.32 2.92 19.42
N ILE A 83 -10.10 3.39 18.18
CA ILE A 83 -11.10 4.14 17.41
C ILE A 83 -12.27 3.23 17.03
N PHE A 84 -11.99 1.99 16.63
CA PHE A 84 -13.03 1.00 16.35
C PHE A 84 -13.95 0.78 17.58
N ARG A 85 -13.34 0.61 18.76
CA ARG A 85 -14.10 0.44 20.00
C ARG A 85 -14.92 1.68 20.38
N PHE A 86 -14.38 2.86 20.13
CA PHE A 86 -15.09 4.12 20.32
C PHE A 86 -16.30 4.20 19.38
N LEU A 87 -16.10 3.99 18.08
CA LEU A 87 -17.18 4.07 17.09
C LEU A 87 -18.29 3.06 17.34
N ARG A 88 -17.98 1.86 17.82
CA ARG A 88 -18.99 0.87 18.17
C ARG A 88 -19.88 1.24 19.36
N LYS A 89 -19.44 2.17 20.20
CA LYS A 89 -20.22 2.67 21.34
C LYS A 89 -21.11 3.85 21.00
N ILE A 90 -20.81 4.56 19.93
CA ILE A 90 -21.58 5.72 19.49
C ILE A 90 -22.93 5.24 18.94
N LYS A 91 -24.01 5.94 19.32
CA LYS A 91 -25.36 5.71 18.80
C LYS A 91 -25.63 6.59 17.59
N ASN A 92 -26.48 6.11 16.68
CA ASN A 92 -26.94 6.95 15.58
C ASN A 92 -27.65 8.21 16.12
N GLY A 93 -27.34 9.34 15.51
CA GLY A 93 -27.88 10.66 15.95
C GLY A 93 -27.06 11.32 17.05
N THR A 94 -25.94 10.73 17.49
CA THR A 94 -25.02 11.41 18.42
C THR A 94 -24.42 12.64 17.75
N VAL A 95 -24.49 13.78 18.41
CA VAL A 95 -23.82 15.00 17.97
C VAL A 95 -22.34 14.91 18.37
N LEU A 96 -21.48 15.24 17.43
CA LEU A 96 -20.03 15.26 17.64
C LEU A 96 -19.54 16.71 17.63
N ASP A 97 -18.89 17.12 18.68
CA ASP A 97 -18.17 18.38 18.72
C ASP A 97 -16.83 18.21 17.98
N TYR A 98 -16.43 19.25 17.28
CA TYR A 98 -15.13 19.27 16.62
C TYR A 98 -14.28 20.41 17.12
N SER A 99 -13.01 20.14 17.32
CA SER A 99 -12.02 21.18 17.64
C SER A 99 -11.45 21.79 16.36
N LYS A 100 -11.35 20.99 15.28
CA LYS A 100 -10.72 21.43 14.05
C LYS A 100 -11.12 20.57 12.85
N ILE A 101 -11.41 21.20 11.72
CA ILE A 101 -11.63 20.56 10.43
C ILE A 101 -10.57 21.05 9.45
N TYR A 102 -9.89 20.13 8.81
CA TYR A 102 -8.91 20.41 7.75
C TYR A 102 -9.45 20.05 6.38
N ALA A 103 -9.38 20.99 5.44
CA ALA A 103 -9.60 20.73 4.04
C ALA A 103 -8.29 20.86 3.28
N LYS A 104 -7.73 19.72 2.87
CA LYS A 104 -6.48 19.66 2.11
C LYS A 104 -6.75 19.52 0.64
N VAL A 105 -6.07 20.32 -0.16
CA VAL A 105 -6.12 20.18 -1.62
C VAL A 105 -5.29 18.97 -2.03
N VAL A 106 -5.94 18.00 -2.65
CA VAL A 106 -5.30 16.79 -3.17
C VAL A 106 -5.39 16.77 -4.68
N LEU A 107 -4.25 16.64 -5.35
CA LEU A 107 -4.19 16.49 -6.79
C LEU A 107 -4.50 15.03 -7.15
N LYS A 108 -5.53 14.84 -7.97
CA LYS A 108 -5.89 13.53 -8.51
C LYS A 108 -5.43 13.44 -9.97
N ASP A 109 -5.25 12.20 -10.43
CA ASP A 109 -4.96 11.87 -11.84
C ASP A 109 -3.75 12.59 -12.42
N THR A 110 -2.76 12.88 -11.59
CA THR A 110 -1.50 13.46 -12.04
C THR A 110 -0.73 12.44 -12.88
N LYS A 111 -0.36 12.84 -14.09
CA LYS A 111 0.54 12.04 -14.93
C LYS A 111 1.93 12.04 -14.30
N THR A 112 2.40 10.85 -13.94
CA THR A 112 3.75 10.63 -13.40
C THR A 112 4.65 10.01 -14.47
N HIS A 113 5.96 10.18 -14.33
CA HIS A 113 6.91 9.39 -15.12
C HIS A 113 6.80 7.90 -14.74
N TYR A 114 7.12 7.05 -15.69
CA TYR A 114 7.12 5.62 -15.43
C TYR A 114 8.29 5.23 -14.51
N THR A 115 8.01 4.37 -13.55
CA THR A 115 9.05 3.63 -12.81
C THR A 115 9.38 2.34 -13.55
N GLU A 116 10.54 1.75 -13.30
CA GLU A 116 10.87 0.44 -13.87
C GLU A 116 9.82 -0.62 -13.55
N ALA A 117 9.36 -0.66 -12.30
CA ALA A 117 8.30 -1.59 -11.88
C ALA A 117 7.00 -1.40 -12.67
N LYS A 118 6.59 -0.14 -12.92
CA LYS A 118 5.40 0.16 -13.71
C LYS A 118 5.60 -0.23 -15.17
N LEU A 119 6.80 -0.06 -15.70
CA LEU A 119 7.12 -0.47 -17.07
C LEU A 119 7.07 -1.99 -17.22
N VAL A 120 7.63 -2.75 -16.28
CA VAL A 120 7.53 -4.22 -16.24
C VAL A 120 6.07 -4.65 -16.24
N GLN A 121 5.25 -4.08 -15.37
CA GLN A 121 3.82 -4.39 -15.33
C GLN A 121 3.13 -4.10 -16.67
N MET A 122 3.45 -2.97 -17.31
CA MET A 122 2.88 -2.61 -18.61
C MET A 122 3.30 -3.58 -19.73
N LEU A 123 4.52 -4.10 -19.67
CA LEU A 123 4.98 -5.14 -20.61
C LEU A 123 4.20 -6.44 -20.40
N GLU A 124 4.04 -6.85 -19.15
CA GLU A 124 3.27 -8.04 -18.77
C GLU A 124 1.81 -7.93 -19.20
N ASP A 125 1.13 -6.83 -18.88
CA ASP A 125 -0.27 -6.55 -19.22
C ASP A 125 -0.52 -6.60 -20.75
N ARG A 126 0.51 -6.30 -21.55
CA ARG A 126 0.46 -6.35 -23.04
C ARG A 126 0.96 -7.66 -23.63
N GLY A 127 1.37 -8.61 -22.80
CA GLY A 127 1.94 -9.88 -23.28
C GLY A 127 3.30 -9.73 -23.97
N ILE A 128 4.03 -8.63 -23.74
CA ILE A 128 5.35 -8.36 -24.31
C ILE A 128 6.44 -8.89 -23.37
N GLY A 129 7.22 -9.83 -23.84
CA GLY A 129 8.30 -10.43 -23.06
C GLY A 129 7.81 -11.53 -22.10
N ARG A 130 8.68 -11.89 -21.18
CA ARG A 130 8.46 -12.89 -20.12
C ARG A 130 9.25 -12.44 -18.88
N PRO A 131 9.00 -12.97 -17.68
CA PRO A 131 9.75 -12.60 -16.47
C PRO A 131 11.27 -12.64 -16.66
N SER A 132 11.78 -13.66 -17.36
CA SER A 132 13.21 -13.80 -17.65
C SER A 132 13.78 -12.78 -18.65
N THR A 133 12.94 -12.06 -19.38
CA THR A 133 13.37 -11.12 -20.44
C THR A 133 13.03 -9.65 -20.13
N PHE A 134 12.23 -9.35 -19.10
CA PHE A 134 11.84 -7.97 -18.79
C PHE A 134 13.03 -7.05 -18.54
N SER A 135 14.01 -7.49 -17.75
CA SER A 135 15.21 -6.69 -17.46
C SER A 135 15.99 -6.37 -18.74
N SER A 136 16.23 -7.38 -19.58
CA SER A 136 16.96 -7.19 -20.85
C SER A 136 16.23 -6.29 -21.84
N LEU A 137 14.90 -6.31 -21.84
CA LEU A 137 14.09 -5.40 -22.67
C LEU A 137 14.22 -3.96 -22.20
N ILE A 138 14.18 -3.74 -20.88
CA ILE A 138 14.37 -2.40 -20.27
C ILE A 138 15.77 -1.87 -20.55
N ASP A 139 16.79 -2.71 -20.44
CA ASP A 139 18.17 -2.31 -20.75
C ASP A 139 18.31 -1.92 -22.21
N LYS A 140 17.75 -2.72 -23.15
CA LYS A 140 17.81 -2.41 -24.59
C LYS A 140 17.15 -1.10 -24.98
N ILE A 141 16.01 -0.73 -24.37
CA ILE A 141 15.36 0.55 -24.69
C ILE A 141 16.15 1.76 -24.15
N GLN A 142 16.89 1.56 -23.06
CA GLN A 142 17.82 2.56 -22.53
C GLN A 142 19.07 2.68 -23.42
N GLU A 143 19.71 1.56 -23.77
CA GLU A 143 20.87 1.52 -24.67
C GLU A 143 20.60 2.15 -26.05
N ARG A 144 19.39 1.96 -26.57
CA ARG A 144 18.95 2.58 -27.83
C ARG A 144 18.51 4.03 -27.69
N GLY A 145 18.54 4.60 -26.49
CA GLY A 145 18.16 5.97 -26.23
C GLY A 145 16.66 6.29 -26.36
N TYR A 146 15.80 5.26 -26.38
CA TYR A 146 14.34 5.48 -26.43
C TYR A 146 13.79 6.02 -25.12
N VAL A 147 14.43 5.67 -24.01
CA VAL A 147 14.12 6.14 -22.67
C VAL A 147 15.40 6.45 -21.92
N LYS A 148 15.32 7.37 -20.95
CA LYS A 148 16.41 7.70 -20.04
C LYS A 148 15.98 7.44 -18.62
N LYS A 149 16.80 6.74 -17.86
CA LYS A 149 16.60 6.54 -16.42
C LYS A 149 17.29 7.64 -15.65
N GLU A 150 16.53 8.45 -14.93
CA GLU A 150 17.06 9.53 -14.11
C GLU A 150 16.13 9.82 -12.93
N ASP A 151 16.66 10.43 -11.88
CA ASP A 151 15.88 10.94 -10.77
C ASP A 151 15.23 12.26 -11.15
N VAL A 152 13.94 12.23 -11.48
CA VAL A 152 13.17 13.42 -11.86
C VAL A 152 12.54 14.04 -10.61
N LYS A 153 12.93 15.29 -10.31
CA LYS A 153 12.30 16.03 -9.21
C LYS A 153 10.84 16.36 -9.58
N GLY A 154 9.94 16.07 -8.66
CA GLY A 154 8.54 16.43 -8.80
C GLY A 154 8.34 17.95 -8.91
N ARG A 155 7.30 18.37 -9.63
CA ARG A 155 6.91 19.77 -9.72
C ARG A 155 6.19 20.19 -8.45
N LYS A 156 6.65 21.26 -7.80
CA LYS A 156 5.94 21.86 -6.67
C LYS A 156 4.74 22.65 -7.19
N ILE A 157 3.55 22.30 -6.70
CA ILE A 157 2.32 23.03 -6.99
C ILE A 157 1.90 23.71 -5.69
N LYS A 158 1.65 25.02 -5.77
CA LYS A 158 1.12 25.76 -4.62
C LYS A 158 -0.33 25.39 -4.44
N CYS A 159 -0.68 24.84 -3.28
CA CYS A 159 -2.03 24.56 -2.87
C CYS A 159 -2.34 25.39 -1.63
N VAL A 160 -3.58 25.79 -1.49
CA VAL A 160 -4.07 26.46 -0.28
C VAL A 160 -4.95 25.47 0.47
N ASP A 161 -4.47 25.02 1.60
CA ASP A 161 -5.26 24.22 2.53
C ASP A 161 -6.12 25.15 3.40
N PHE A 162 -7.28 24.70 3.81
CA PHE A 162 -8.19 25.44 4.67
C PHE A 162 -8.27 24.76 6.03
N GLU A 163 -8.42 25.57 7.05
CA GLU A 163 -8.58 25.13 8.41
C GLU A 163 -9.77 25.88 9.05
N LEU A 164 -10.71 25.12 9.59
CA LEU A 164 -11.81 25.64 10.40
C LEU A 164 -11.58 25.21 11.84
N ILE A 165 -11.52 26.17 12.73
CA ILE A 165 -11.37 25.96 14.18
C ILE A 165 -12.77 26.10 14.79
N GLY A 166 -13.19 25.12 15.60
CA GLY A 166 -14.40 25.19 16.41
C GLY A 166 -14.22 26.20 17.55
N GLU A 167 -15.30 26.84 17.93
CA GLU A 167 -15.36 27.74 19.10
C GLU A 167 -15.27 26.94 20.41
#